data_1e98d22f10b20272b2c8871f890a971b
#
_entry.id   1e98d22f10b20272b2c8871f890a971b
#
_cell.length_a   1.000
_cell.length_b   1.000
_cell.length_c   1.000
_cell.angle_alpha   90.00
_cell.angle_beta   90.00
_cell.angle_gamma   90.00
#
_symmetry.space_group_name_H-M   'P 1'
#
loop_
_entity.id
_entity.type
_entity.pdbx_description
1 polymer ?
#
loop_
_entity_poly.entity_id
_entity_poly.type
_entity_poly.pdbx_seq_one_letter_code
_entity_poly.pdbx_strand_id
1 'polypeptide(L)'
;MRNVIIYGINWTNCYALQSIFKQKYPEKCVKTCNSLTALLHSLSDMPDAGLILALNPHEHVYLFHALQTRLQNRKVLVVADRLYYIDRCVLQYFGVMDYVLKDELSCAIRSDREKLRLPEAWLRFCHRPQKKTVAATYAFNAGETPEEVLFNINQYAWWNLPPGVTQAKYALLILLSSGHPAIELAKKFGLGTKTVSIYRKKVM
;
A
#
# COMPACT_ATOMS: atom_id res chain seq x y z
N MET A 1 13.76 10.29 13.84
CA MET A 1 13.42 10.75 12.47
C MET A 1 13.06 12.23 12.56
N ARG A 2 13.86 13.11 11.96
CA ARG A 2 13.65 14.57 11.98
C ARG A 2 12.85 15.07 10.78
N ASN A 3 12.98 14.41 9.63
CA ASN A 3 12.40 14.83 8.37
C ASN A 3 11.40 13.80 7.84
N VAL A 4 10.38 14.25 7.15
CA VAL A 4 9.35 13.41 6.50
C VAL A 4 9.09 13.94 5.09
N ILE A 5 9.07 13.01 4.13
CA ILE A 5 8.65 13.27 2.76
C ILE A 5 7.24 12.67 2.61
N ILE A 6 6.32 13.44 2.08
CA ILE A 6 4.97 13.00 1.75
C ILE A 6 4.83 13.02 0.24
N TYR A 7 4.49 11.90 -0.36
CA TYR A 7 4.25 11.79 -1.79
C TYR A 7 2.83 11.30 -2.07
N GLY A 8 2.19 11.92 -3.03
CA GLY A 8 0.89 11.48 -3.55
C GLY A 8 0.48 12.33 -4.75
N ILE A 9 -0.28 11.75 -5.67
CA ILE A 9 -0.77 12.44 -6.88
C ILE A 9 -1.81 13.50 -6.50
N ASN A 10 -2.63 13.21 -5.49
CA ASN A 10 -3.63 14.15 -4.99
C ASN A 10 -2.99 15.11 -3.98
N TRP A 11 -2.79 16.37 -4.40
CA TRP A 11 -2.18 17.40 -3.58
C TRP A 11 -2.96 17.72 -2.30
N THR A 12 -4.30 17.64 -2.31
CA THR A 12 -5.15 17.88 -1.13
C THR A 12 -4.88 16.86 -0.03
N ASN A 13 -4.71 15.59 -0.41
CA ASN A 13 -4.34 14.55 0.54
C ASN A 13 -2.95 14.81 1.14
N CYS A 14 -1.99 15.20 0.31
CA CYS A 14 -0.64 15.52 0.77
C CYS A 14 -0.64 16.71 1.73
N TYR A 15 -1.42 17.76 1.42
CA TYR A 15 -1.55 18.93 2.27
C TYR A 15 -2.23 18.61 3.61
N ALA A 16 -3.30 17.82 3.59
CA ALA A 16 -3.96 17.35 4.80
C ALA A 16 -3.01 16.58 5.72
N LEU A 17 -2.26 15.62 5.14
CA LEU A 17 -1.25 14.84 5.87
C LEU A 17 -0.13 15.73 6.42
N GLN A 18 0.33 16.70 5.65
CA GLN A 18 1.31 17.69 6.10
C GLN A 18 0.79 18.50 7.30
N SER A 19 -0.47 18.94 7.24
CA SER A 19 -1.10 19.71 8.31
C SER A 19 -1.19 18.90 9.61
N ILE A 20 -1.65 17.64 9.51
CA ILE A 20 -1.69 16.71 10.66
C ILE A 20 -0.29 16.55 11.26
N PHE A 21 0.70 16.34 10.38
CA PHE A 21 2.07 16.11 10.81
C PHE A 21 2.65 17.33 11.52
N LYS A 22 2.49 18.53 10.95
CA LYS A 22 2.97 19.80 11.53
C LYS A 22 2.26 20.14 12.85
N GLN A 23 0.97 19.86 12.95
CA GLN A 23 0.22 20.07 14.19
C GLN A 23 0.74 19.19 15.32
N LYS A 24 1.04 17.91 15.03
CA LYS A 24 1.46 16.94 16.05
C LYS A 24 2.96 16.98 16.34
N TYR A 25 3.77 17.36 15.35
CA TYR A 25 5.23 17.34 15.40
C TYR A 25 5.81 18.61 14.77
N PRO A 26 5.60 19.78 15.40
CA PRO A 26 5.98 21.07 14.81
C PRO A 26 7.49 21.21 14.55
N GLU A 27 8.31 20.46 15.28
CA GLU A 27 9.77 20.44 15.18
C GLU A 27 10.29 19.65 13.96
N LYS A 28 9.42 18.92 13.25
CA LYS A 28 9.81 18.12 12.11
C LYS A 28 9.66 18.85 10.79
N CYS A 29 10.67 18.72 9.94
CA CYS A 29 10.58 19.21 8.56
C CYS A 29 9.75 18.26 7.71
N VAL A 30 8.70 18.78 7.08
CA VAL A 30 7.79 18.01 6.22
C VAL A 30 7.84 18.59 4.81
N LYS A 31 8.29 17.79 3.84
CA LYS A 31 8.34 18.13 2.41
C LYS A 31 7.27 17.33 1.66
N THR A 32 6.42 18.01 0.91
CA THR A 32 5.41 17.37 0.06
C THR A 32 5.89 17.31 -1.39
N CYS A 33 5.64 16.19 -2.06
CA CYS A 33 5.98 15.95 -3.45
C CYS A 33 4.74 15.44 -4.19
N ASN A 34 4.43 16.02 -5.34
CA ASN A 34 3.31 15.63 -6.20
C ASN A 34 3.75 15.08 -7.57
N SER A 35 5.05 15.00 -7.81
CA SER A 35 5.63 14.37 -8.99
C SER A 35 6.73 13.39 -8.61
N LEU A 36 6.96 12.39 -9.46
CA LEU A 36 8.01 11.40 -9.25
C LEU A 36 9.39 12.04 -9.22
N THR A 37 9.65 13.01 -10.10
CA THR A 37 10.93 13.74 -10.13
C THR A 37 11.19 14.45 -8.81
N ALA A 38 10.20 15.19 -8.28
CA ALA A 38 10.31 15.88 -6.99
C ALA A 38 10.52 14.87 -5.83
N LEU A 39 9.87 13.71 -5.88
CA LEU A 39 10.08 12.63 -4.93
C LEU A 39 11.52 12.13 -4.96
N LEU A 40 12.04 11.78 -6.15
CA LEU A 40 13.40 11.25 -6.32
C LEU A 40 14.47 12.23 -5.84
N HIS A 41 14.35 13.51 -6.17
CA HIS A 41 15.24 14.56 -5.65
C HIS A 41 15.17 14.64 -4.12
N SER A 42 13.95 14.68 -3.56
CA SER A 42 13.77 14.77 -2.11
C SER A 42 14.31 13.55 -1.36
N LEU A 43 14.20 12.35 -1.95
CA LEU A 43 14.76 11.12 -1.39
C LEU A 43 16.31 11.14 -1.41
N SER A 44 16.91 11.77 -2.41
CA SER A 44 18.37 11.95 -2.51
C SER A 44 18.88 13.00 -1.53
N ASP A 45 18.19 14.15 -1.41
CA ASP A 45 18.55 15.25 -0.52
C ASP A 45 18.39 14.87 0.97
N MET A 46 17.45 13.99 1.27
CA MET A 46 17.09 13.60 2.65
C MET A 46 17.12 12.07 2.82
N PRO A 47 18.29 11.43 2.86
CA PRO A 47 18.41 9.98 2.92
C PRO A 47 17.77 9.36 4.16
N ASP A 48 17.77 10.06 5.30
CA ASP A 48 17.21 9.58 6.57
C ASP A 48 15.77 9.99 6.81
N ALA A 49 15.13 10.68 5.86
CA ALA A 49 13.74 11.09 6.01
C ALA A 49 12.79 9.88 5.92
N GLY A 50 11.76 9.85 6.77
CA GLY A 50 10.66 8.91 6.60
C GLY A 50 9.85 9.26 5.36
N LEU A 51 9.23 8.26 4.74
CA LEU A 51 8.42 8.40 3.54
C LEU A 51 6.97 8.04 3.83
N ILE A 52 6.06 8.95 3.53
CA ILE A 52 4.62 8.69 3.51
C ILE A 52 4.17 8.64 2.05
N LEU A 53 3.57 7.53 1.64
CA LEU A 53 3.00 7.33 0.31
C LEU A 53 1.47 7.39 0.42
N ALA A 54 0.87 8.48 -0.09
CA ALA A 54 -0.58 8.69 -0.11
C ALA A 54 -1.17 8.15 -1.43
N LEU A 55 -1.32 6.83 -1.53
CA LEU A 55 -1.72 6.12 -2.74
C LEU A 55 -2.26 4.70 -2.45
N ASN A 56 -2.94 4.11 -3.43
CA ASN A 56 -3.37 2.71 -3.38
C ASN A 56 -2.26 1.82 -3.96
N PRO A 57 -1.72 0.84 -3.22
CA PRO A 57 -0.54 0.08 -3.63
C PRO A 57 -0.70 -0.65 -4.97
N HIS A 58 -1.85 -1.27 -5.25
CA HIS A 58 -2.07 -2.03 -6.49
C HIS A 58 -2.05 -1.18 -7.76
N GLU A 59 -2.35 0.12 -7.66
CA GLU A 59 -2.31 1.05 -8.77
C GLU A 59 -0.89 1.54 -9.07
N HIS A 60 0.07 1.29 -8.16
CA HIS A 60 1.40 1.90 -8.17
C HIS A 60 2.53 0.88 -8.00
N VAL A 61 2.34 -0.37 -8.44
CA VAL A 61 3.34 -1.45 -8.32
C VAL A 61 4.69 -1.06 -8.91
N TYR A 62 4.69 -0.41 -10.09
CA TYR A 62 5.92 0.06 -10.73
C TYR A 62 6.64 1.15 -9.95
N LEU A 63 5.92 2.00 -9.21
CA LEU A 63 6.53 2.98 -8.32
C LEU A 63 7.24 2.27 -7.16
N PHE A 64 6.61 1.27 -6.54
CA PHE A 64 7.24 0.47 -5.49
C PHE A 64 8.48 -0.24 -6.01
N HIS A 65 8.41 -0.81 -7.22
CA HIS A 65 9.57 -1.43 -7.87
C HIS A 65 10.69 -0.43 -8.10
N ALA A 66 10.42 0.73 -8.71
CA ALA A 66 11.42 1.78 -8.95
C ALA A 66 12.05 2.35 -7.67
N LEU A 67 11.31 2.35 -6.57
CA LEU A 67 11.79 2.84 -5.28
C LEU A 67 12.38 1.75 -4.38
N GLN A 68 12.36 0.50 -4.78
CA GLN A 68 12.65 -0.68 -3.98
C GLN A 68 13.90 -0.55 -3.11
N THR A 69 15.04 -0.23 -3.70
CA THR A 69 16.31 -0.06 -2.98
C THR A 69 16.28 1.09 -1.96
N ARG A 70 15.45 2.10 -2.22
CA ARG A 70 15.26 3.26 -1.34
C ARG A 70 14.28 3.00 -0.21
N LEU A 71 13.33 2.06 -0.41
CA LEU A 71 12.33 1.66 0.60
C LEU A 71 12.96 0.77 1.69
N GLN A 72 13.86 -0.15 1.32
CA GLN A 72 14.48 -1.12 2.24
C GLN A 72 15.20 -0.49 3.44
N ASN A 73 15.79 0.67 3.24
CA ASN A 73 16.57 1.36 4.28
C ASN A 73 15.83 2.57 4.88
N ARG A 74 14.51 2.62 4.72
CA ARG A 74 13.71 3.79 5.10
C ARG A 74 12.43 3.38 5.82
N LYS A 75 11.99 4.21 6.75
CA LYS A 75 10.65 4.07 7.29
C LYS A 75 9.64 4.48 6.24
N VAL A 76 8.70 3.60 5.94
CA VAL A 76 7.64 3.85 4.96
C VAL A 76 6.30 3.67 5.64
N LEU A 77 5.39 4.62 5.45
CA LEU A 77 3.99 4.54 5.81
C LEU A 77 3.15 4.72 4.56
N VAL A 78 2.25 3.80 4.30
CA VAL A 78 1.27 3.96 3.22
C VAL A 78 -0.05 4.46 3.78
N VAL A 79 -0.62 5.48 3.16
CA VAL A 79 -1.95 6.02 3.47
C VAL A 79 -2.83 5.80 2.26
N ALA A 80 -3.78 4.88 2.36
CA ALA A 80 -4.64 4.46 1.26
C ALA A 80 -6.13 4.78 1.54
N ASP A 81 -6.92 4.93 0.48
CA ASP A 81 -8.37 5.08 0.61
C ASP A 81 -9.01 3.78 1.10
N ARG A 82 -8.59 2.68 0.49
CA ARG A 82 -9.00 1.30 0.80
C ARG A 82 -7.79 0.39 0.70
N LEU A 83 -7.87 -0.76 1.36
CA LEU A 83 -6.81 -1.74 1.29
C LEU A 83 -7.41 -3.10 0.91
N TYR A 84 -7.24 -3.45 -0.35
CA TYR A 84 -7.64 -4.75 -0.87
C TYR A 84 -6.63 -5.84 -0.50
N TYR A 85 -6.99 -7.10 -0.74
CA TYR A 85 -6.08 -8.22 -0.54
C TYR A 85 -4.79 -8.06 -1.35
N ILE A 86 -4.89 -7.66 -2.62
CA ILE A 86 -3.74 -7.45 -3.49
C ILE A 86 -2.82 -6.32 -3.00
N ASP A 87 -3.38 -5.26 -2.40
CA ASP A 87 -2.57 -4.20 -1.80
C ASP A 87 -1.68 -4.72 -0.68
N ARG A 88 -2.22 -5.59 0.17
CA ARG A 88 -1.44 -6.23 1.23
C ARG A 88 -0.33 -7.11 0.66
N CYS A 89 -0.61 -7.84 -0.41
CA CYS A 89 0.40 -8.64 -1.11
C CYS A 89 1.51 -7.75 -1.68
N VAL A 90 1.16 -6.64 -2.33
CA VAL A 90 2.13 -5.66 -2.84
C VAL A 90 2.98 -5.09 -1.71
N LEU A 91 2.35 -4.61 -0.63
CA LEU A 91 3.08 -4.06 0.51
C LEU A 91 4.02 -5.07 1.15
N GLN A 92 3.56 -6.29 1.38
CA GLN A 92 4.37 -7.38 1.94
C GLN A 92 5.52 -7.76 1.02
N TYR A 93 5.25 -7.85 -0.29
CA TYR A 93 6.28 -8.12 -1.29
C TYR A 93 7.42 -7.11 -1.25
N PHE A 94 7.11 -5.81 -1.11
CA PHE A 94 8.12 -4.74 -1.00
C PHE A 94 8.59 -4.46 0.44
N GLY A 95 8.20 -5.27 1.41
CA GLY A 95 8.64 -5.13 2.80
C GLY A 95 8.05 -3.90 3.53
N VAL A 96 6.95 -3.34 3.04
CA VAL A 96 6.26 -2.21 3.67
C VAL A 96 5.23 -2.75 4.66
N MET A 97 5.47 -2.55 5.95
CA MET A 97 4.65 -3.13 7.02
C MET A 97 3.67 -2.14 7.64
N ASP A 98 3.90 -0.84 7.51
CA ASP A 98 3.05 0.18 8.12
C ASP A 98 2.13 0.82 7.08
N TYR A 99 0.83 0.71 7.31
CA TYR A 99 -0.21 1.36 6.51
C TYR A 99 -1.37 1.84 7.39
N VAL A 100 -2.08 2.84 6.91
CA VAL A 100 -3.25 3.45 7.57
C VAL A 100 -4.30 3.77 6.51
N LEU A 101 -5.56 3.58 6.83
CA LEU A 101 -6.66 4.03 5.98
C LEU A 101 -6.94 5.52 6.22
N LYS A 102 -7.30 6.26 5.16
CA LYS A 102 -7.66 7.68 5.28
C LYS A 102 -8.82 7.92 6.24
N ASP A 103 -9.81 7.01 6.23
CA ASP A 103 -10.95 7.09 7.13
C ASP A 103 -10.54 6.96 8.60
N GLU A 104 -9.58 6.08 8.92
CA GLU A 104 -9.04 5.95 10.27
C GLU A 104 -8.38 7.25 10.74
N LEU A 105 -7.59 7.90 9.86
CA LEU A 105 -7.01 9.22 10.16
C LEU A 105 -8.08 10.29 10.32
N SER A 106 -9.08 10.31 9.45
CA SER A 106 -10.19 11.27 9.51
C SER A 106 -11.00 11.13 10.78
N CYS A 107 -11.29 9.90 11.20
CA CYS A 107 -11.97 9.62 12.46
C CYS A 107 -11.12 10.05 13.66
N ALA A 108 -9.82 9.76 13.64
CA ALA A 108 -8.91 10.14 14.71
C ALA A 108 -8.83 11.66 14.91
N ILE A 109 -8.91 12.43 13.81
CA ILE A 109 -8.87 13.90 13.86
C ILE A 109 -10.20 14.49 14.38
N ARG A 110 -11.33 13.86 14.05
CA ARG A 110 -12.67 14.35 14.43
C ARG A 110 -13.02 14.06 15.89
N SER A 111 -12.50 12.96 16.45
CA SER A 111 -12.96 12.42 17.73
C SER A 111 -12.57 13.22 18.96
N ASP A 112 -11.51 14.01 18.92
CA ASP A 112 -11.20 14.97 20.00
C ASP A 112 -9.97 15.83 19.64
N ARG A 113 -10.14 17.16 19.61
CA ARG A 113 -9.03 18.07 19.33
C ARG A 113 -7.94 18.02 20.42
N GLU A 114 -8.28 17.63 21.64
CA GLU A 114 -7.34 17.54 22.75
C GLU A 114 -6.62 16.18 22.85
N LYS A 115 -7.25 15.10 22.36
CA LYS A 115 -6.71 13.72 22.46
C LYS A 115 -6.63 13.04 21.11
N LEU A 116 -5.92 13.67 20.15
CA LEU A 116 -5.68 13.09 18.82
C LEU A 116 -5.07 11.68 18.94
N ARG A 117 -5.93 10.66 18.91
CA ARG A 117 -5.53 9.25 19.02
C ARG A 117 -5.22 8.69 17.65
N LEU A 118 -4.02 8.98 17.17
CA LEU A 118 -3.56 8.52 15.86
C LEU A 118 -3.47 6.98 15.80
N PRO A 119 -3.69 6.39 14.62
CA PRO A 119 -3.57 4.94 14.41
C PRO A 119 -2.19 4.41 14.83
N GLU A 120 -2.15 3.17 15.31
CA GLU A 120 -0.92 2.56 15.83
C GLU A 120 0.21 2.53 14.78
N ALA A 121 -0.10 2.24 13.51
CA ALA A 121 0.88 2.24 12.44
C ALA A 121 1.51 3.63 12.23
N TRP A 122 0.73 4.70 12.37
CA TRP A 122 1.25 6.07 12.36
C TRP A 122 2.20 6.33 13.53
N LEU A 123 1.84 5.89 14.73
CA LEU A 123 2.68 6.03 15.92
C LEU A 123 3.98 5.21 15.78
N ARG A 124 3.90 3.99 15.25
CA ARG A 124 5.09 3.19 14.92
C ARG A 124 6.02 3.90 13.96
N PHE A 125 5.46 4.44 12.87
CA PHE A 125 6.22 5.22 11.90
C PHE A 125 6.95 6.41 12.53
N CYS A 126 6.30 7.13 13.44
CA CYS A 126 6.85 8.33 14.07
C CYS A 126 7.90 8.04 15.16
N HIS A 127 7.67 7.01 16.00
CA HIS A 127 8.40 6.83 17.25
C HIS A 127 9.36 5.64 17.28
N ARG A 128 9.08 4.55 16.57
CA ARG A 128 10.00 3.40 16.59
C ARG A 128 11.32 3.73 15.90
N PRO A 129 12.46 3.28 16.45
CA PRO A 129 13.73 3.34 15.75
C PRO A 129 13.61 2.54 14.43
N GLN A 130 14.31 2.99 13.40
CA GLN A 130 14.37 2.26 12.14
C GLN A 130 15.04 0.89 12.42
N LYS A 131 14.23 -0.16 12.50
CA LYS A 131 14.79 -1.50 12.40
C LYS A 131 15.22 -1.67 10.95
N LYS A 132 16.46 -2.10 10.71
CA LYS A 132 16.84 -2.66 9.40
C LYS A 132 15.76 -3.70 9.10
N THR A 133 14.94 -3.44 8.11
CA THR A 133 13.92 -4.39 7.67
C THR A 133 14.67 -5.68 7.38
N VAL A 134 14.34 -6.74 8.10
CA VAL A 134 14.79 -8.09 7.72
C VAL A 134 14.38 -8.18 6.26
N ALA A 135 15.36 -8.45 5.40
CA ALA A 135 15.16 -8.50 3.96
C ALA A 135 13.81 -9.16 3.67
N ALA A 136 13.01 -8.49 2.87
CA ALA A 136 11.74 -9.07 2.41
C ALA A 136 12.02 -10.53 2.07
N THR A 137 11.14 -11.43 2.47
CA THR A 137 11.32 -12.89 2.41
C THR A 137 11.64 -13.41 1.00
N TYR A 138 11.54 -12.53 0.02
CA TYR A 138 11.96 -12.72 -1.35
C TYR A 138 13.26 -11.93 -1.58
N ALA A 139 14.36 -12.65 -1.81
CA ALA A 139 15.61 -12.08 -2.29
C ALA A 139 15.31 -11.37 -3.62
N PHE A 140 15.26 -10.06 -3.58
CA PHE A 140 15.08 -9.26 -4.77
C PHE A 140 16.32 -9.42 -5.66
N ASN A 141 16.12 -9.97 -6.84
CA ASN A 141 17.14 -9.93 -7.87
C ASN A 141 17.20 -8.50 -8.41
N ALA A 142 18.33 -7.86 -8.28
CA ALA A 142 18.56 -6.47 -8.71
C ALA A 142 18.46 -6.24 -10.25
N GLY A 143 17.81 -7.12 -10.98
CA GLY A 143 17.62 -7.08 -12.43
C GLY A 143 16.24 -7.56 -12.87
N GLU A 144 15.28 -7.70 -11.95
CA GLU A 144 13.91 -8.11 -12.33
C GLU A 144 13.25 -7.05 -13.21
N THR A 145 12.65 -7.49 -14.30
CA THR A 145 11.81 -6.62 -15.14
C THR A 145 10.50 -6.30 -14.44
N PRO A 146 9.80 -5.21 -14.80
CA PRO A 146 8.47 -4.92 -14.25
C PRO A 146 7.46 -6.06 -14.41
N GLU A 147 7.55 -6.82 -15.51
CA GLU A 147 6.69 -7.97 -15.80
C GLU A 147 6.98 -9.14 -14.84
N GLU A 148 8.25 -9.40 -14.56
CA GLU A 148 8.66 -10.43 -13.58
C GLU A 148 8.18 -10.05 -12.17
N VAL A 149 8.25 -8.78 -11.80
CA VAL A 149 7.73 -8.29 -10.51
C VAL A 149 6.23 -8.52 -10.41
N LEU A 150 5.46 -8.19 -11.46
CA LEU A 150 4.01 -8.46 -11.48
C LEU A 150 3.70 -9.95 -11.39
N PHE A 151 4.45 -10.77 -12.13
CA PHE A 151 4.31 -12.23 -12.06
C PHE A 151 4.58 -12.74 -10.65
N ASN A 152 5.66 -12.30 -10.02
CA ASN A 152 6.05 -12.70 -8.67
C ASN A 152 5.02 -12.26 -7.61
N ILE A 153 4.47 -11.05 -7.71
CA ILE A 153 3.39 -10.58 -6.83
C ILE A 153 2.13 -11.44 -7.01
N ASN A 154 1.78 -11.79 -8.24
CA ASN A 154 0.63 -12.65 -8.52
C ASN A 154 0.84 -14.06 -7.96
N GLN A 155 2.05 -14.63 -8.12
CA GLN A 155 2.43 -15.90 -7.51
C GLN A 155 2.35 -15.84 -5.98
N TYR A 156 2.87 -14.76 -5.39
CA TYR A 156 2.78 -14.54 -3.95
C TYR A 156 1.32 -14.49 -3.47
N ALA A 157 0.47 -13.73 -4.17
CA ALA A 157 -0.96 -13.65 -3.87
C ALA A 157 -1.65 -15.02 -4.00
N TRP A 158 -1.30 -15.80 -5.01
CA TRP A 158 -1.83 -17.14 -5.24
C TRP A 158 -1.51 -18.13 -4.11
N TRP A 159 -0.29 -18.07 -3.57
CA TRP A 159 0.15 -18.99 -2.52
C TRP A 159 -0.27 -18.55 -1.11
N ASN A 160 -0.59 -17.28 -0.91
CA ASN A 160 -0.94 -16.71 0.40
C ASN A 160 -2.41 -16.30 0.51
N LEU A 161 -3.31 -17.03 -0.13
CA LEU A 161 -4.73 -16.71 -0.14
C LEU A 161 -5.33 -16.65 1.28
N PRO A 162 -6.27 -15.70 1.52
CA PRO A 162 -6.94 -15.59 2.81
C PRO A 162 -7.69 -16.88 3.17
N PRO A 163 -7.88 -17.17 4.47
CA PRO A 163 -8.68 -18.30 4.90
C PRO A 163 -10.06 -18.32 4.25
N GLY A 164 -10.47 -19.49 3.72
CA GLY A 164 -11.76 -19.68 3.03
C GLY A 164 -11.79 -19.29 1.55
N VAL A 165 -10.68 -18.76 1.01
CA VAL A 165 -10.51 -18.52 -0.43
C VAL A 165 -9.66 -19.65 -1.01
N THR A 166 -10.26 -20.48 -1.84
CA THR A 166 -9.51 -21.51 -2.58
C THR A 166 -8.89 -20.92 -3.86
N GLN A 167 -7.88 -21.58 -4.41
CA GLN A 167 -7.26 -21.19 -5.68
C GLN A 167 -8.29 -21.10 -6.82
N ALA A 168 -9.23 -22.04 -6.88
CA ALA A 168 -10.31 -22.02 -7.87
C ALA A 168 -11.22 -20.77 -7.71
N LYS A 169 -11.55 -20.37 -6.48
CA LYS A 169 -12.29 -19.13 -6.22
C LYS A 169 -11.49 -17.91 -6.62
N TYR A 170 -10.19 -17.88 -6.34
CA TYR A 170 -9.32 -16.76 -6.69
C TYR A 170 -9.19 -16.62 -8.22
N ALA A 171 -8.95 -17.74 -8.95
CA ALA A 171 -8.92 -17.75 -10.40
C ALA A 171 -10.24 -17.23 -11.01
N LEU A 172 -11.39 -17.68 -10.45
CA LEU A 172 -12.70 -17.18 -10.86
C LEU A 172 -12.84 -15.66 -10.69
N LEU A 173 -12.34 -15.12 -9.58
CA LEU A 173 -12.39 -13.69 -9.28
C LEU A 173 -11.52 -12.88 -10.25
N ILE A 174 -10.31 -13.35 -10.58
CA ILE A 174 -9.45 -12.74 -11.59
C ILE A 174 -10.17 -12.70 -12.95
N LEU A 175 -10.76 -13.79 -13.38
CA LEU A 175 -11.48 -13.84 -14.66
C LEU A 175 -12.72 -12.94 -14.68
N LEU A 176 -13.45 -12.83 -13.56
CA LEU A 176 -14.56 -11.89 -13.42
C LEU A 176 -14.09 -10.42 -13.50
N SER A 177 -12.96 -10.09 -12.86
CA SER A 177 -12.40 -8.74 -12.92
C SER A 177 -11.86 -8.38 -14.30
N SER A 178 -11.45 -9.37 -15.07
CA SER A 178 -11.01 -9.22 -16.48
C SER A 178 -12.18 -9.11 -17.47
N GLY A 179 -13.43 -9.04 -16.97
CA GLY A 179 -14.61 -8.82 -17.80
C GLY A 179 -15.24 -10.08 -18.41
N HIS A 180 -14.79 -11.27 -18.02
CA HIS A 180 -15.40 -12.51 -18.51
C HIS A 180 -16.85 -12.65 -18.04
N PRO A 181 -17.78 -13.09 -18.91
CA PRO A 181 -19.19 -13.26 -18.54
C PRO A 181 -19.40 -14.28 -17.42
N ALA A 182 -20.16 -13.90 -16.40
CA ALA A 182 -20.41 -14.78 -15.25
C ALA A 182 -21.05 -16.13 -15.63
N ILE A 183 -21.86 -16.15 -16.72
CA ILE A 183 -22.49 -17.39 -17.23
C ILE A 183 -21.46 -18.37 -17.78
N GLU A 184 -20.48 -17.89 -18.54
CA GLU A 184 -19.40 -18.73 -19.10
C GLU A 184 -18.51 -19.28 -17.99
N LEU A 185 -18.19 -18.44 -17.01
CA LEU A 185 -17.39 -18.87 -15.86
C LEU A 185 -18.13 -19.88 -14.99
N ALA A 186 -19.44 -19.71 -14.81
CA ALA A 186 -20.27 -20.69 -14.10
C ALA A 186 -20.17 -22.07 -14.74
N LYS A 187 -20.29 -22.15 -16.08
CA LYS A 187 -20.10 -23.40 -16.83
C LYS A 187 -18.68 -23.96 -16.68
N LYS A 188 -17.65 -23.12 -16.86
CA LYS A 188 -16.26 -23.54 -16.83
C LYS A 188 -15.83 -24.09 -15.47
N PHE A 189 -16.33 -23.52 -14.38
CA PHE A 189 -16.01 -23.90 -12.99
C PHE A 189 -17.02 -24.85 -12.36
N GLY A 190 -18.06 -25.31 -13.09
CA GLY A 190 -19.09 -26.18 -12.55
C GLY A 190 -19.92 -25.55 -11.42
N LEU A 191 -20.08 -24.22 -11.44
CA LEU A 191 -20.76 -23.46 -10.42
C LEU A 191 -22.13 -22.96 -10.90
N GLY A 192 -23.06 -22.76 -9.97
CA GLY A 192 -24.30 -22.05 -10.28
C GLY A 192 -24.07 -20.55 -10.55
N THR A 193 -24.80 -19.96 -11.47
CA THR A 193 -24.71 -18.52 -11.80
C THR A 193 -24.96 -17.63 -10.60
N LYS A 194 -25.85 -18.03 -9.68
CA LYS A 194 -26.07 -17.33 -8.38
C LYS A 194 -24.80 -17.32 -7.53
N THR A 195 -24.06 -18.43 -7.47
CA THR A 195 -22.81 -18.54 -6.72
C THR A 195 -21.77 -17.60 -7.27
N VAL A 196 -21.60 -17.54 -8.58
CA VAL A 196 -20.67 -16.61 -9.24
C VAL A 196 -21.05 -15.16 -8.97
N SER A 197 -22.34 -14.84 -9.01
CA SER A 197 -22.85 -13.49 -8.68
C SER A 197 -22.61 -13.11 -7.22
N ILE A 198 -22.72 -14.05 -6.28
CA ILE A 198 -22.41 -13.81 -4.87
C ILE A 198 -20.92 -13.53 -4.69
N TYR A 199 -20.05 -14.27 -5.36
CA TYR A 199 -18.59 -14.01 -5.30
C TYR A 199 -18.28 -12.63 -5.85
N ARG A 200 -18.85 -12.22 -6.98
CA ARG A 200 -18.70 -10.87 -7.54
C ARG A 200 -19.08 -9.79 -6.53
N LYS A 201 -20.21 -9.91 -5.83
CA LYS A 201 -20.67 -8.94 -4.82
C LYS A 201 -19.80 -8.87 -3.57
N LYS A 202 -19.13 -9.96 -3.19
CA LYS A 202 -18.26 -10.00 -1.99
C LYS A 202 -16.88 -9.40 -2.21
N VAL A 203 -16.49 -9.18 -3.46
CA VAL A 203 -15.13 -8.72 -3.84
C VAL A 203 -15.15 -7.28 -4.37
N MET A 204 -16.29 -6.80 -4.82
CA MET A 204 -16.54 -5.38 -5.11
C MET A 204 -17.01 -4.65 -3.84
#